data_701f0a645fd2190f6da5eb72bd1a9292
#
_entry.id   701f0a645fd2190f6da5eb72bd1a9292
#
_cell.length_a   1.000
_cell.length_b   1.000
_cell.length_c   1.000
_cell.angle_alpha   90.00
_cell.angle_beta   90.00
_cell.angle_gamma   90.00
#
_symmetry.space_group_name_H-M   'P 1'
#
loop_
_entity.id
_entity.type
_entity.pdbx_description
1 polymer ?
#
loop_
_entity_poly.entity_id
_entity_poly.type
_entity_poly.pdbx_seq_one_letter_code
_entity_poly.pdbx_strand_id
1 'polypeptide(L)'
;HNIEHRRTGKLIVATSDDELSALACIETKARANGVSDIERLDSDAVRKLEPALRCTGALLSPSTGIVDSHGFMLALQGDAEAHGAMIAFNSTVEGGVVRPDGSFVLRVGGQVVMEINCCRLVNAGGLSAQSTARSIAGLAPETVPPLYYAKGNYFTLFIANPFTRLVYPVPMSAGLGIHFGLDLGGQAKFGPDVEWIAAPDYEVSKDRAPLFYEAIRRYWPDLPDSALQPGYVGVRPKLVPEGEQPADFAIQGPEVHGIAGLVNLYGIE
;
A
#
# COMPACT_ATOMS: atom_id res chain seq x y z
N HIS A 1 -16.17 0.69 -16.65
CA HIS A 1 -14.77 0.94 -17.01
C HIS A 1 -14.10 -0.35 -17.43
N ASN A 2 -13.33 -0.30 -18.52
CA ASN A 2 -12.57 -1.45 -19.00
C ASN A 2 -11.14 -1.42 -18.42
N ILE A 3 -11.03 -1.63 -17.11
CA ILE A 3 -9.75 -1.63 -16.39
C ILE A 3 -9.16 -3.03 -16.45
N GLU A 4 -7.92 -3.13 -16.93
CA GLU A 4 -7.24 -4.42 -17.04
C GLU A 4 -7.01 -5.03 -15.65
N HIS A 5 -7.37 -6.28 -15.51
CA HIS A 5 -7.20 -7.05 -14.28
C HIS A 5 -7.10 -8.53 -14.58
N ARG A 6 -6.53 -9.29 -13.66
CA ARG A 6 -6.42 -10.74 -13.77
C ARG A 6 -6.57 -11.42 -12.42
N ARG A 7 -7.47 -12.39 -12.33
CA ARG A 7 -7.57 -13.26 -11.16
C ARG A 7 -6.48 -14.32 -11.22
N THR A 8 -5.40 -14.09 -10.49
CA THR A 8 -4.26 -15.01 -10.42
C THR A 8 -4.43 -16.05 -9.32
N GLY A 9 -5.27 -15.79 -8.34
CA GLY A 9 -5.28 -16.46 -7.06
C GLY A 9 -4.08 -16.06 -6.21
N LYS A 10 -4.17 -16.36 -4.91
CA LYS A 10 -3.12 -16.12 -3.92
C LYS A 10 -2.98 -17.30 -2.99
N LEU A 11 -1.74 -17.71 -2.72
CA LEU A 11 -1.40 -18.66 -1.67
C LEU A 11 -0.81 -17.90 -0.47
N ILE A 12 -1.41 -18.04 0.70
CA ILE A 12 -0.82 -17.61 1.97
C ILE A 12 -0.18 -18.84 2.56
N VAL A 13 1.13 -18.83 2.77
CA VAL A 13 1.91 -20.05 3.06
C VAL A 13 2.56 -20.02 4.43
N ALA A 14 2.49 -21.16 5.12
CA ALA A 14 3.29 -21.46 6.30
C ALA A 14 4.52 -22.29 5.88
N THR A 15 5.71 -21.84 6.24
CA THR A 15 6.97 -22.49 5.89
C THR A 15 7.51 -23.40 6.99
N SER A 16 6.87 -23.38 8.16
CA SER A 16 7.13 -24.27 9.31
C SER A 16 5.82 -24.63 10.02
N ASP A 17 5.86 -25.67 10.85
CA ASP A 17 4.68 -26.13 11.60
C ASP A 17 4.21 -25.09 12.62
N ASP A 18 5.11 -24.32 13.20
CA ASP A 18 4.79 -23.24 14.15
C ASP A 18 3.93 -22.15 13.50
N GLU A 19 4.04 -21.97 12.19
CA GLU A 19 3.28 -20.98 11.41
C GLU A 19 1.86 -21.46 11.06
N LEU A 20 1.51 -22.73 11.24
CA LEU A 20 0.18 -23.27 10.90
C LEU A 20 -0.95 -22.65 11.73
N SER A 21 -0.65 -22.25 12.96
CA SER A 21 -1.61 -21.53 13.82
C SER A 21 -1.97 -20.15 13.27
N ALA A 22 -1.02 -19.46 12.63
CA ALA A 22 -1.25 -18.19 11.98
C ALA A 22 -2.18 -18.33 10.76
N LEU A 23 -2.04 -19.40 9.96
CA LEU A 23 -2.98 -19.70 8.88
C LEU A 23 -4.41 -19.89 9.41
N ALA A 24 -4.59 -20.63 10.50
CA ALA A 24 -5.91 -20.83 11.11
C ALA A 24 -6.55 -19.52 11.59
N CYS A 25 -5.75 -18.61 12.15
CA CYS A 25 -6.21 -17.29 12.56
C CYS A 25 -6.63 -16.44 11.34
N ILE A 26 -5.84 -16.44 10.26
CA ILE A 26 -6.15 -15.74 9.01
C ILE A 26 -7.44 -16.30 8.39
N GLU A 27 -7.60 -17.62 8.33
CA GLU A 27 -8.81 -18.25 7.82
C GLU A 27 -10.05 -17.82 8.61
N THR A 28 -9.96 -17.86 9.93
CA THR A 28 -11.06 -17.45 10.82
C THR A 28 -11.47 -15.99 10.56
N LYS A 29 -10.50 -15.07 10.50
CA LYS A 29 -10.75 -13.66 10.21
C LYS A 29 -11.33 -13.46 8.81
N ALA A 30 -10.82 -14.16 7.79
CA ALA A 30 -11.31 -14.07 6.43
C ALA A 30 -12.78 -14.49 6.34
N ARG A 31 -13.14 -15.62 6.95
CA ARG A 31 -14.53 -16.09 6.99
C ARG A 31 -15.45 -15.13 7.76
N ALA A 32 -14.99 -14.61 8.90
CA ALA A 32 -15.75 -13.59 9.66
C ALA A 32 -16.01 -12.31 8.85
N ASN A 33 -15.10 -11.97 7.92
CA ASN A 33 -15.23 -10.83 7.00
C ASN A 33 -15.97 -11.20 5.69
N GLY A 34 -16.61 -12.36 5.61
CA GLY A 34 -17.44 -12.76 4.46
C GLY A 34 -16.65 -13.36 3.28
N VAL A 35 -15.35 -13.65 3.44
CA VAL A 35 -14.58 -14.37 2.41
C VAL A 35 -14.94 -15.85 2.48
N SER A 36 -15.78 -16.31 1.57
CA SER A 36 -16.33 -17.68 1.58
C SER A 36 -15.53 -18.69 0.78
N ASP A 37 -14.70 -18.23 -0.18
CA ASP A 37 -13.98 -19.04 -1.14
C ASP A 37 -12.53 -19.38 -0.74
N ILE A 38 -12.16 -19.11 0.52
CA ILE A 38 -10.83 -19.47 1.02
C ILE A 38 -10.76 -20.98 1.29
N GLU A 39 -9.70 -21.61 0.80
CA GLU A 39 -9.47 -23.06 0.89
C GLU A 39 -8.18 -23.36 1.64
N ARG A 40 -8.24 -24.35 2.55
CA ARG A 40 -7.04 -24.85 3.23
C ARG A 40 -6.41 -25.97 2.43
N LEU A 41 -5.12 -25.86 2.19
CA LEU A 41 -4.34 -26.83 1.42
C LEU A 41 -3.20 -27.39 2.27
N ASP A 42 -2.94 -28.68 2.11
CA ASP A 42 -1.72 -29.32 2.60
C ASP A 42 -0.55 -29.12 1.63
N SER A 43 0.64 -29.52 2.05
CA SER A 43 1.88 -29.36 1.25
C SER A 43 1.82 -30.05 -0.11
N ASP A 44 1.14 -31.20 -0.20
CA ASP A 44 1.07 -31.98 -1.44
C ASP A 44 0.11 -31.33 -2.45
N ALA A 45 -1.01 -30.79 -1.97
CA ALA A 45 -1.93 -30.02 -2.80
C ALA A 45 -1.27 -28.72 -3.32
N VAL A 46 -0.52 -28.02 -2.47
CA VAL A 46 0.23 -26.84 -2.86
C VAL A 46 1.29 -27.17 -3.92
N ARG A 47 2.03 -28.27 -3.76
CA ARG A 47 3.07 -28.68 -4.71
C ARG A 47 2.51 -29.04 -6.10
N LYS A 48 1.26 -29.55 -6.16
CA LYS A 48 0.57 -29.78 -7.44
C LYS A 48 0.21 -28.49 -8.14
N LEU A 49 -0.11 -27.43 -7.38
CA LEU A 49 -0.45 -26.12 -7.94
C LEU A 49 0.78 -25.31 -8.34
N GLU A 50 1.82 -25.34 -7.51
CA GLU A 50 3.05 -24.56 -7.63
C GLU A 50 4.26 -25.46 -7.29
N PRO A 51 4.82 -26.19 -8.25
CA PRO A 51 5.84 -27.21 -7.99
C PRO A 51 7.12 -26.71 -7.33
N ALA A 52 7.48 -25.44 -7.56
CA ALA A 52 8.66 -24.80 -6.98
C ALA A 52 8.43 -24.36 -5.52
N LEU A 53 7.17 -24.28 -5.06
CA LEU A 53 6.83 -23.79 -3.72
C LEU A 53 7.08 -24.86 -2.67
N ARG A 54 7.67 -24.46 -1.53
CA ARG A 54 7.89 -25.32 -0.35
C ARG A 54 7.19 -24.69 0.84
N CYS A 55 6.28 -25.44 1.47
CA CYS A 55 5.54 -25.03 2.64
C CYS A 55 5.03 -26.25 3.40
N THR A 56 4.62 -26.06 4.66
CA THR A 56 3.94 -27.10 5.48
C THR A 56 2.42 -27.05 5.30
N GLY A 57 1.87 -25.91 4.85
CA GLY A 57 0.46 -25.73 4.54
C GLY A 57 0.20 -24.34 3.98
N ALA A 58 -0.97 -24.16 3.39
CA ALA A 58 -1.38 -22.88 2.81
C ALA A 58 -2.88 -22.63 2.90
N LEU A 59 -3.25 -21.37 2.70
CA LEU A 59 -4.60 -20.95 2.34
C LEU A 59 -4.58 -20.46 0.88
N LEU A 60 -5.45 -21.02 0.06
CA LEU A 60 -5.71 -20.53 -1.28
C LEU A 60 -6.88 -19.54 -1.25
N SER A 61 -6.66 -18.35 -1.79
CA SER A 61 -7.71 -17.37 -2.10
C SER A 61 -7.86 -17.27 -3.61
N PRO A 62 -8.78 -17.99 -4.23
CA PRO A 62 -8.89 -18.09 -5.69
C PRO A 62 -9.40 -16.80 -6.33
N SER A 63 -10.18 -15.99 -5.62
CA SER A 63 -10.73 -14.72 -6.10
C SER A 63 -9.74 -13.55 -6.07
N THR A 64 -8.60 -13.70 -5.37
CA THR A 64 -7.55 -12.66 -5.36
C THR A 64 -6.95 -12.49 -6.76
N GLY A 65 -6.64 -11.24 -7.09
CA GLY A 65 -6.03 -10.92 -8.38
C GLY A 65 -5.17 -9.67 -8.35
N ILE A 66 -4.79 -9.23 -9.52
CA ILE A 66 -4.04 -8.00 -9.79
C ILE A 66 -4.84 -7.10 -10.69
N VAL A 67 -4.64 -5.80 -10.58
CA VAL A 67 -5.35 -4.77 -11.34
C VAL A 67 -4.37 -3.71 -11.85
N ASP A 68 -4.63 -3.15 -13.01
CA ASP A 68 -3.94 -1.94 -13.47
C ASP A 68 -4.37 -0.74 -12.62
N SER A 69 -3.57 -0.41 -11.63
CA SER A 69 -3.83 0.73 -10.73
C SER A 69 -3.76 2.08 -11.44
N HIS A 70 -2.91 2.23 -12.47
CA HIS A 70 -2.83 3.44 -13.29
C HIS A 70 -4.06 3.61 -14.17
N GLY A 71 -4.46 2.55 -14.86
CA GLY A 71 -5.71 2.54 -15.64
C GLY A 71 -6.93 2.81 -14.76
N PHE A 72 -6.93 2.31 -13.51
CA PHE A 72 -7.99 2.61 -12.55
C PHE A 72 -8.03 4.11 -12.17
N MET A 73 -6.87 4.70 -11.86
CA MET A 73 -6.78 6.14 -11.57
C MET A 73 -7.23 6.99 -12.77
N LEU A 74 -6.79 6.66 -13.98
CA LEU A 74 -7.20 7.37 -15.21
C LEU A 74 -8.70 7.24 -15.47
N ALA A 75 -9.30 6.09 -15.20
CA ALA A 75 -10.73 5.89 -15.31
C ALA A 75 -11.51 6.76 -14.32
N LEU A 76 -11.07 6.84 -13.05
CA LEU A 76 -11.65 7.73 -12.04
C LEU A 76 -11.50 9.21 -12.42
N GLN A 77 -10.33 9.58 -12.95
CA GLN A 77 -10.11 10.94 -13.48
C GLN A 77 -11.11 11.26 -14.59
N GLY A 78 -11.22 10.40 -15.60
CA GLY A 78 -12.15 10.61 -16.71
C GLY A 78 -13.61 10.72 -16.26
N ASP A 79 -14.02 9.93 -15.27
CA ASP A 79 -15.36 10.05 -14.66
C ASP A 79 -15.56 11.38 -13.95
N ALA A 80 -14.60 11.81 -13.15
CA ALA A 80 -14.67 13.08 -12.46
C ALA A 80 -14.80 14.26 -13.45
N GLU A 81 -13.97 14.26 -14.49
CA GLU A 81 -14.01 15.29 -15.56
C GLU A 81 -15.34 15.26 -16.34
N ALA A 82 -15.87 14.09 -16.65
CA ALA A 82 -17.18 13.93 -17.32
C ALA A 82 -18.34 14.48 -16.47
N HIS A 83 -18.15 14.55 -15.14
CA HIS A 83 -19.11 15.14 -14.20
C HIS A 83 -18.75 16.58 -13.80
N GLY A 84 -17.87 17.25 -14.53
CA GLY A 84 -17.55 18.67 -14.39
C GLY A 84 -16.45 18.98 -13.38
N ALA A 85 -15.71 18.00 -12.88
CA ALA A 85 -14.51 18.26 -12.11
C ALA A 85 -13.39 18.82 -13.00
N MET A 86 -12.56 19.69 -12.43
CA MET A 86 -11.36 20.21 -13.09
C MET A 86 -10.12 19.71 -12.34
N ILE A 87 -9.16 19.17 -13.07
CA ILE A 87 -7.89 18.70 -12.53
C ILE A 87 -6.78 19.65 -12.99
N ALA A 88 -6.07 20.23 -12.03
CA ALA A 88 -4.94 21.12 -12.28
C ALA A 88 -3.63 20.43 -11.87
N PHE A 89 -2.87 19.95 -12.85
CA PHE A 89 -1.55 19.39 -12.61
C PHE A 89 -0.52 20.51 -12.33
N ASN A 90 0.57 20.15 -11.64
CA ASN A 90 1.66 21.07 -11.28
C ASN A 90 1.17 22.33 -10.54
N SER A 91 0.13 22.18 -9.74
CA SER A 91 -0.57 23.24 -9.01
C SER A 91 -0.57 22.89 -7.52
N THR A 92 0.52 23.23 -6.82
CA THR A 92 0.72 22.89 -5.43
C THR A 92 -0.06 23.82 -4.50
N VAL A 93 -0.84 23.28 -3.58
CA VAL A 93 -1.43 24.07 -2.49
C VAL A 93 -0.31 24.42 -1.51
N GLU A 94 0.07 25.69 -1.45
CA GLU A 94 1.14 26.20 -0.58
C GLU A 94 0.64 26.62 0.80
N GLY A 95 -0.67 26.79 0.96
CA GLY A 95 -1.31 27.15 2.21
C GLY A 95 -2.71 27.71 1.99
N GLY A 96 -3.32 28.16 3.06
CA GLY A 96 -4.64 28.75 3.01
C GLY A 96 -5.06 29.35 4.33
N VAL A 97 -6.28 29.87 4.35
CA VAL A 97 -6.90 30.41 5.56
C VAL A 97 -8.37 30.03 5.62
N VAL A 98 -8.85 29.70 6.82
CA VAL A 98 -10.26 29.55 7.13
C VAL A 98 -10.84 30.95 7.42
N ARG A 99 -11.86 31.34 6.65
CA ARG A 99 -12.56 32.62 6.86
C ARG A 99 -13.59 32.53 7.98
N PRO A 100 -14.04 33.67 8.55
CA PRO A 100 -15.07 33.69 9.57
C PRO A 100 -16.42 33.10 9.13
N ASP A 101 -16.71 33.12 7.82
CA ASP A 101 -17.94 32.53 7.24
C ASP A 101 -17.81 31.02 7.00
N GLY A 102 -16.67 30.41 7.35
CA GLY A 102 -16.39 28.98 7.17
C GLY A 102 -15.90 28.61 5.77
N SER A 103 -15.74 29.57 4.88
CA SER A 103 -15.13 29.33 3.56
C SER A 103 -13.59 29.31 3.66
N PHE A 104 -12.94 28.83 2.59
CA PHE A 104 -11.48 28.73 2.51
C PHE A 104 -10.95 29.61 1.39
N VAL A 105 -9.79 30.20 1.62
CA VAL A 105 -8.93 30.76 0.58
C VAL A 105 -7.67 29.93 0.54
N LEU A 106 -7.37 29.34 -0.59
CA LEU A 106 -6.16 28.55 -0.82
C LEU A 106 -5.22 29.30 -1.72
N ARG A 107 -3.97 29.39 -1.34
CA ARG A 107 -2.89 29.85 -2.21
C ARG A 107 -2.31 28.64 -2.95
N VAL A 108 -2.40 28.68 -4.27
CA VAL A 108 -1.92 27.64 -5.15
C VAL A 108 -0.74 28.17 -5.95
N GLY A 109 0.40 27.52 -5.83
CA GLY A 109 1.61 27.79 -6.60
C GLY A 109 1.72 26.90 -7.82
N GLY A 110 2.81 27.02 -8.56
CA GLY A 110 3.10 26.31 -9.80
C GLY A 110 3.48 27.27 -10.92
N GLN A 111 3.06 26.99 -12.16
CA GLN A 111 3.36 27.89 -13.30
C GLN A 111 2.66 29.24 -13.16
N VAL A 112 1.49 29.27 -12.54
CA VAL A 112 0.73 30.49 -12.24
C VAL A 112 0.32 30.42 -10.77
N VAL A 113 0.71 31.48 -10.03
CA VAL A 113 0.25 31.62 -8.64
C VAL A 113 -1.17 32.18 -8.65
N MET A 114 -2.08 31.53 -7.92
CA MET A 114 -3.47 31.94 -7.84
C MET A 114 -4.06 31.71 -6.46
N GLU A 115 -5.16 32.40 -6.19
CA GLU A 115 -6.00 32.13 -5.02
C GLU A 115 -7.29 31.44 -5.45
N ILE A 116 -7.66 30.39 -4.73
CA ILE A 116 -8.90 29.64 -4.94
C ILE A 116 -9.78 29.82 -3.71
N ASN A 117 -11.01 30.27 -3.93
CA ASN A 117 -12.03 30.34 -2.90
C ASN A 117 -12.93 29.10 -2.99
N CYS A 118 -13.11 28.40 -1.87
CA CYS A 118 -13.98 27.23 -1.81
C CYS A 118 -14.75 27.14 -0.48
N CYS A 119 -15.93 26.53 -0.53
CA CYS A 119 -16.75 26.31 0.67
C CYS A 119 -16.44 24.97 1.36
N ARG A 120 -15.77 24.07 0.66
CA ARG A 120 -15.40 22.74 1.18
C ARG A 120 -14.00 22.39 0.71
N LEU A 121 -13.24 21.76 1.58
CA LEU A 121 -11.85 21.35 1.33
C LEU A 121 -11.66 19.91 1.78
N VAL A 122 -11.17 19.07 0.89
CA VAL A 122 -10.72 17.71 1.22
C VAL A 122 -9.22 17.64 1.01
N ASN A 123 -8.48 17.45 2.09
CA ASN A 123 -7.04 17.24 2.04
C ASN A 123 -6.75 15.76 1.88
N ALA A 124 -6.45 15.34 0.67
CA ALA A 124 -6.06 13.99 0.29
C ALA A 124 -4.58 13.97 -0.16
N GLY A 125 -3.72 14.73 0.51
CA GLY A 125 -2.33 14.99 0.11
C GLY A 125 -1.36 13.81 0.32
N GLY A 126 -1.80 12.63 0.76
CA GLY A 126 -0.96 11.45 0.97
C GLY A 126 0.21 11.75 1.90
N LEU A 127 1.45 11.59 1.44
CA LEU A 127 2.66 11.91 2.22
C LEU A 127 2.78 13.40 2.61
N SER A 128 2.05 14.28 1.96
CA SER A 128 2.03 15.73 2.24
C SER A 128 0.79 16.17 3.02
N ALA A 129 -0.12 15.26 3.41
CA ALA A 129 -1.38 15.63 4.05
C ALA A 129 -1.18 16.43 5.33
N GLN A 130 -0.23 16.03 6.20
CA GLN A 130 0.06 16.75 7.45
C GLN A 130 0.69 18.13 7.20
N SER A 131 1.59 18.26 6.24
CA SER A 131 2.21 19.56 5.91
C SER A 131 1.19 20.51 5.29
N THR A 132 0.32 20.00 4.40
CA THR A 132 -0.79 20.77 3.83
C THR A 132 -1.76 21.24 4.94
N ALA A 133 -2.16 20.35 5.83
CA ALA A 133 -3.02 20.71 6.96
C ALA A 133 -2.42 21.81 7.83
N ARG A 134 -1.13 21.71 8.19
CA ARG A 134 -0.43 22.72 8.99
C ARG A 134 -0.27 24.06 8.28
N SER A 135 -0.35 24.11 6.95
CA SER A 135 -0.30 25.34 6.18
C SER A 135 -1.64 26.07 6.08
N ILE A 136 -2.72 25.49 6.61
CA ILE A 136 -4.05 26.13 6.66
C ILE A 136 -4.18 26.91 7.96
N ALA A 137 -4.11 28.24 7.88
CA ALA A 137 -4.31 29.12 9.02
C ALA A 137 -5.75 29.00 9.55
N GLY A 138 -5.88 28.83 10.86
CA GLY A 138 -7.16 28.58 11.54
C GLY A 138 -7.37 27.10 11.91
N LEU A 139 -6.57 26.17 11.39
CA LEU A 139 -6.53 24.80 11.86
C LEU A 139 -5.58 24.68 13.06
N ALA A 140 -6.06 24.14 14.16
CA ALA A 140 -5.28 23.92 15.36
C ALA A 140 -4.20 22.84 15.14
N PRO A 141 -2.89 23.15 15.28
CA PRO A 141 -1.81 22.22 14.94
C PRO A 141 -1.85 20.90 15.72
N GLU A 142 -2.40 20.90 16.92
CA GLU A 142 -2.55 19.72 17.79
C GLU A 142 -3.55 18.68 17.25
N THR A 143 -4.42 19.08 16.33
CA THR A 143 -5.35 18.16 15.67
C THR A 143 -4.69 17.36 14.54
N VAL A 144 -3.50 17.78 14.09
CA VAL A 144 -2.78 17.12 12.99
C VAL A 144 -1.91 16.00 13.57
N PRO A 145 -2.20 14.73 13.22
CA PRO A 145 -1.44 13.60 13.76
C PRO A 145 0.02 13.61 13.30
N PRO A 146 0.89 12.86 13.98
CA PRO A 146 2.27 12.68 13.54
C PRO A 146 2.34 11.97 12.19
N LEU A 147 3.49 12.08 11.52
CA LEU A 147 3.79 11.40 10.27
C LEU A 147 5.14 10.71 10.37
N TYR A 148 5.14 9.43 10.07
CA TYR A 148 6.31 8.59 9.93
C TYR A 148 6.32 7.98 8.54
N TYR A 149 7.50 7.59 8.05
CA TYR A 149 7.64 7.03 6.71
C TYR A 149 8.12 5.58 6.79
N ALA A 150 7.33 4.66 6.24
CA ALA A 150 7.73 3.27 6.04
C ALA A 150 7.99 3.03 4.55
N LYS A 151 9.25 2.88 4.20
CA LYS A 151 9.71 2.56 2.85
C LYS A 151 9.61 1.06 2.64
N GLY A 152 9.08 0.65 1.50
CA GLY A 152 9.04 -0.73 1.05
C GLY A 152 9.88 -0.89 -0.21
N ASN A 153 10.97 -1.65 -0.11
CA ASN A 153 11.80 -1.97 -1.27
C ASN A 153 11.21 -3.18 -2.00
N TYR A 154 11.32 -3.16 -3.33
CA TYR A 154 10.96 -4.28 -4.19
C TYR A 154 12.12 -4.67 -5.07
N PHE A 155 12.30 -5.98 -5.24
CA PHE A 155 13.25 -6.56 -6.18
C PHE A 155 12.51 -7.29 -7.29
N THR A 156 13.00 -7.17 -8.51
CA THR A 156 12.48 -7.82 -9.70
C THR A 156 13.24 -9.11 -9.97
N LEU A 157 12.54 -10.16 -10.39
CA LEU A 157 13.15 -11.42 -10.80
C LEU A 157 13.62 -11.35 -12.26
N PHE A 158 14.86 -11.78 -12.49
CA PHE A 158 15.51 -11.70 -13.82
C PHE A 158 15.61 -13.05 -14.55
N ILE A 159 14.90 -14.06 -14.04
CA ILE A 159 14.80 -15.39 -14.62
C ILE A 159 13.33 -15.76 -14.82
N ALA A 160 13.06 -16.93 -15.37
CA ALA A 160 11.68 -17.42 -15.52
C ALA A 160 10.94 -17.48 -14.19
N ASN A 161 9.66 -17.09 -14.21
CA ASN A 161 8.83 -17.07 -13.02
C ASN A 161 8.63 -18.49 -12.46
N PRO A 162 8.87 -18.69 -11.16
CA PRO A 162 8.68 -20.00 -10.53
C PRO A 162 7.20 -20.30 -10.23
N PHE A 163 6.36 -19.27 -10.15
CA PHE A 163 4.97 -19.35 -9.69
C PHE A 163 4.02 -18.68 -10.69
N THR A 164 2.78 -19.17 -10.69
CA THR A 164 1.68 -18.61 -11.48
C THR A 164 0.69 -17.81 -10.66
N ARG A 165 0.73 -17.99 -9.33
CA ARG A 165 -0.11 -17.30 -8.32
C ARG A 165 0.73 -16.37 -7.46
N LEU A 166 0.07 -15.44 -6.80
CA LEU A 166 0.71 -14.65 -5.75
C LEU A 166 1.05 -15.56 -4.56
N VAL A 167 2.24 -15.39 -3.97
CA VAL A 167 2.69 -16.18 -2.80
C VAL A 167 3.06 -15.26 -1.66
N TYR A 168 2.34 -15.37 -0.56
CA TYR A 168 2.48 -14.53 0.62
C TYR A 168 2.81 -15.41 1.83
N PRO A 169 4.05 -15.38 2.34
CA PRO A 169 4.33 -16.03 3.63
C PRO A 169 3.44 -15.42 4.73
N VAL A 170 3.08 -16.23 5.73
CA VAL A 170 2.38 -15.70 6.91
C VAL A 170 3.21 -14.58 7.55
N PRO A 171 2.56 -13.51 8.06
CA PRO A 171 3.26 -12.44 8.75
C PRO A 171 4.04 -12.99 9.94
N MET A 172 5.33 -12.66 10.02
CA MET A 172 6.17 -12.97 11.18
C MET A 172 6.06 -11.86 12.22
N SER A 173 6.37 -12.18 13.48
CA SER A 173 6.39 -11.22 14.59
C SER A 173 7.33 -10.03 14.39
N ALA A 174 8.29 -10.14 13.47
CA ALA A 174 9.29 -9.10 13.17
C ALA A 174 9.08 -8.38 11.83
N GLY A 175 7.95 -8.60 11.11
CA GLY A 175 7.69 -7.90 9.85
C GLY A 175 6.77 -8.66 8.90
N LEU A 176 6.40 -7.99 7.80
CA LEU A 176 5.73 -8.63 6.67
C LEU A 176 6.74 -9.53 5.95
N GLY A 177 6.41 -10.80 5.75
CA GLY A 177 7.22 -11.68 4.91
C GLY A 177 7.36 -11.09 3.49
N ILE A 178 8.47 -11.39 2.82
CA ILE A 178 8.68 -10.95 1.44
C ILE A 178 7.71 -11.71 0.52
N HIS A 179 6.77 -10.97 -0.07
CA HIS A 179 5.76 -11.52 -0.96
C HIS A 179 6.33 -11.75 -2.37
N PHE A 180 5.83 -12.77 -3.05
CA PHE A 180 5.95 -12.89 -4.49
C PHE A 180 4.70 -12.29 -5.14
N GLY A 181 4.89 -11.37 -6.07
CA GLY A 181 3.84 -10.74 -6.85
C GLY A 181 4.13 -10.80 -8.35
N LEU A 182 3.09 -10.62 -9.15
CA LEU A 182 3.14 -10.49 -10.60
C LEU A 182 2.52 -9.16 -11.01
N ASP A 183 3.03 -8.56 -12.08
CA ASP A 183 2.29 -7.51 -12.77
C ASP A 183 1.44 -8.11 -13.92
N LEU A 184 0.68 -7.28 -14.62
CA LEU A 184 -0.15 -7.71 -15.74
C LEU A 184 0.67 -8.20 -16.94
N GLY A 185 1.90 -7.70 -17.09
CA GLY A 185 2.86 -8.18 -18.09
C GLY A 185 3.49 -9.53 -17.73
N GLY A 186 3.25 -10.03 -16.52
CA GLY A 186 3.81 -11.28 -16.02
C GLY A 186 5.20 -11.14 -15.39
N GLN A 187 5.70 -9.91 -15.21
CA GLN A 187 6.97 -9.69 -14.53
C GLN A 187 6.85 -9.99 -13.04
N ALA A 188 7.70 -10.87 -12.56
CA ALA A 188 7.76 -11.22 -11.14
C ALA A 188 8.49 -10.17 -10.31
N LYS A 189 7.96 -9.92 -9.11
CA LYS A 189 8.53 -9.01 -8.12
C LYS A 189 8.43 -9.60 -6.73
N PHE A 190 9.40 -9.28 -5.89
CA PHE A 190 9.44 -9.67 -4.49
C PHE A 190 9.44 -8.42 -3.61
N GLY A 191 8.64 -8.45 -2.56
CA GLY A 191 8.48 -7.33 -1.63
C GLY A 191 7.02 -7.02 -1.27
N PRO A 192 6.82 -5.94 -0.51
CA PRO A 192 7.87 -5.12 0.05
C PRO A 192 8.51 -5.74 1.29
N ASP A 193 9.70 -5.23 1.64
CA ASP A 193 10.16 -5.22 3.02
C ASP A 193 9.62 -3.98 3.76
N VAL A 194 10.13 -3.72 4.95
CA VAL A 194 9.83 -2.51 5.72
C VAL A 194 11.15 -1.87 6.18
N GLU A 195 11.33 -0.61 5.80
CA GLU A 195 12.47 0.22 6.20
C GLU A 195 11.94 1.57 6.70
N TRP A 196 12.15 1.89 7.98
CA TRP A 196 11.76 3.17 8.55
C TRP A 196 12.78 4.25 8.16
N ILE A 197 12.29 5.36 7.60
CA ILE A 197 13.12 6.44 7.07
C ILE A 197 12.67 7.79 7.61
N ALA A 198 13.61 8.74 7.70
CA ALA A 198 13.32 10.08 8.23
C ALA A 198 12.62 11.00 7.21
N ALA A 199 12.81 10.76 5.92
CA ALA A 199 12.22 11.52 4.83
C ALA A 199 11.97 10.59 3.63
N PRO A 200 11.01 10.93 2.74
CA PRO A 200 10.76 10.14 1.54
C PRO A 200 12.02 9.95 0.68
N ASP A 201 12.34 8.69 0.41
CA ASP A 201 13.43 8.24 -0.45
C ASP A 201 12.90 7.13 -1.37
N TYR A 202 13.11 7.26 -2.67
CA TYR A 202 12.60 6.36 -3.69
C TYR A 202 13.70 5.54 -4.38
N GLU A 203 14.92 5.53 -3.82
CA GLU A 203 15.98 4.64 -4.29
C GLU A 203 15.90 3.28 -3.60
N VAL A 204 16.03 2.20 -4.37
CA VAL A 204 16.06 0.85 -3.79
C VAL A 204 17.37 0.66 -3.03
N SER A 205 17.28 0.31 -1.75
CA SER A 205 18.42 0.00 -0.90
C SER A 205 19.02 -1.36 -1.30
N LYS A 206 20.09 -1.34 -2.13
CA LYS A 206 20.71 -2.57 -2.68
C LYS A 206 21.24 -3.50 -1.59
N ASP A 207 21.70 -2.94 -0.49
CA ASP A 207 22.26 -3.68 0.66
C ASP A 207 21.21 -4.54 1.37
N ARG A 208 19.93 -4.39 1.02
CA ARG A 208 18.84 -5.21 1.56
C ARG A 208 18.64 -6.53 0.79
N ALA A 209 19.28 -6.70 -0.37
CA ALA A 209 19.14 -7.91 -1.19
C ALA A 209 19.41 -9.21 -0.40
N PRO A 210 20.40 -9.32 0.49
CA PRO A 210 20.61 -10.53 1.29
C PRO A 210 19.39 -10.93 2.12
N LEU A 211 18.67 -9.97 2.72
CA LEU A 211 17.45 -10.20 3.49
C LEU A 211 16.33 -10.78 2.61
N PHE A 212 16.24 -10.32 1.36
CA PHE A 212 15.29 -10.85 0.38
C PHE A 212 15.62 -12.30 0.02
N TYR A 213 16.89 -12.62 -0.27
CA TYR A 213 17.29 -14.00 -0.56
C TYR A 213 16.98 -14.94 0.59
N GLU A 214 17.27 -14.55 1.82
CA GLU A 214 16.98 -15.33 3.03
C GLU A 214 15.47 -15.58 3.17
N ALA A 215 14.67 -14.54 3.09
CA ALA A 215 13.22 -14.63 3.26
C ALA A 215 12.55 -15.44 2.14
N ILE A 216 12.94 -15.24 0.89
CA ILE A 216 12.36 -15.94 -0.27
C ILE A 216 12.73 -17.42 -0.25
N ARG A 217 13.96 -17.77 0.08
CA ARG A 217 14.43 -19.16 0.13
C ARG A 217 13.72 -20.01 1.18
N ARG A 218 13.01 -19.41 2.10
CA ARG A 218 12.15 -20.17 3.04
C ARG A 218 11.00 -20.89 2.31
N TYR A 219 10.44 -20.27 1.26
CA TYR A 219 9.36 -20.85 0.47
C TYR A 219 9.76 -21.22 -0.96
N TRP A 220 10.87 -20.69 -1.46
CA TRP A 220 11.48 -21.05 -2.74
C TRP A 220 13.00 -21.29 -2.59
N PRO A 221 13.40 -22.47 -2.06
CA PRO A 221 14.80 -22.79 -1.80
C PRO A 221 15.71 -22.73 -3.04
N ASP A 222 15.14 -22.99 -4.22
CA ASP A 222 15.86 -23.05 -5.48
C ASP A 222 16.10 -21.66 -6.10
N LEU A 223 15.84 -20.56 -5.40
CA LEU A 223 16.16 -19.21 -5.87
C LEU A 223 17.68 -19.07 -6.11
N PRO A 224 18.13 -18.91 -7.37
CA PRO A 224 19.55 -18.77 -7.68
C PRO A 224 20.13 -17.45 -7.13
N ASP A 225 21.42 -17.45 -6.83
CA ASP A 225 22.15 -16.23 -6.53
C ASP A 225 22.11 -15.27 -7.73
N SER A 226 22.12 -13.98 -7.46
CA SER A 226 22.09 -12.91 -8.46
C SER A 226 20.83 -12.86 -9.36
N ALA A 227 19.78 -13.61 -9.03
CA ALA A 227 18.51 -13.60 -9.79
C ALA A 227 17.64 -12.37 -9.50
N LEU A 228 17.89 -11.66 -8.40
CA LEU A 228 17.15 -10.47 -8.00
C LEU A 228 17.88 -9.19 -8.40
N GLN A 229 17.11 -8.22 -8.93
CA GLN A 229 17.61 -6.89 -9.24
C GLN A 229 16.75 -5.82 -8.55
N PRO A 230 17.31 -4.66 -8.18
CA PRO A 230 16.54 -3.54 -7.67
C PRO A 230 15.35 -3.22 -8.58
N GLY A 231 14.15 -3.19 -8.04
CA GLY A 231 12.93 -2.89 -8.75
C GLY A 231 12.45 -1.46 -8.48
N TYR A 232 11.50 -1.30 -7.59
CA TYR A 232 10.95 0.02 -7.23
C TYR A 232 10.74 0.14 -5.72
N VAL A 233 10.38 1.33 -5.29
CA VAL A 233 10.11 1.67 -3.89
C VAL A 233 8.70 2.25 -3.76
N GLY A 234 7.99 1.88 -2.70
CA GLY A 234 6.82 2.59 -2.19
C GLY A 234 7.14 3.22 -0.84
N VAL A 235 6.64 4.42 -0.58
CA VAL A 235 6.72 5.06 0.73
C VAL A 235 5.32 5.21 1.29
N ARG A 236 5.09 4.68 2.49
CA ARG A 236 3.77 4.70 3.16
C ARG A 236 3.77 5.72 4.29
N PRO A 237 2.74 6.58 4.36
CA PRO A 237 2.54 7.46 5.51
C PRO A 237 2.02 6.64 6.70
N LYS A 238 2.74 6.63 7.80
CA LYS A 238 2.34 5.98 9.04
C LYS A 238 2.00 7.03 10.12
N LEU A 239 1.00 6.73 10.93
CA LEU A 239 0.55 7.62 12.02
C LEU A 239 1.16 7.26 13.37
N VAL A 240 1.83 6.12 13.46
CA VAL A 240 2.54 5.62 14.64
C VAL A 240 3.97 5.25 14.28
N PRO A 241 4.93 5.36 15.23
CA PRO A 241 6.32 5.01 14.97
C PRO A 241 6.53 3.50 14.87
N GLU A 242 7.75 3.12 14.52
CA GLU A 242 8.21 1.74 14.54
C GLU A 242 8.01 1.08 15.90
N GLY A 243 7.51 -0.16 15.89
CA GLY A 243 7.30 -0.97 17.10
C GLY A 243 5.95 -0.76 17.79
N GLU A 244 5.17 0.22 17.40
CA GLU A 244 3.80 0.39 17.90
C GLU A 244 2.78 -0.41 17.07
N GLN A 245 1.60 -0.64 17.68
CA GLN A 245 0.49 -1.27 16.97
C GLN A 245 0.08 -0.41 15.77
N PRO A 246 -0.07 -0.97 14.57
CA PRO A 246 -0.48 -0.22 13.39
C PRO A 246 -1.80 0.55 13.64
N ALA A 247 -1.78 1.85 13.36
CA ALA A 247 -2.99 2.66 13.34
C ALA A 247 -3.77 2.45 12.04
N ASP A 248 -5.09 2.57 12.12
CA ASP A 248 -5.95 2.65 10.95
C ASP A 248 -5.87 4.06 10.31
N PHE A 249 -6.48 4.23 9.14
CA PHE A 249 -6.62 5.52 8.47
C PHE A 249 -7.34 6.52 9.35
N ALA A 250 -6.84 7.74 9.42
CA ALA A 250 -7.50 8.82 10.16
C ALA A 250 -8.25 9.75 9.18
N ILE A 251 -9.56 9.60 9.14
CA ILE A 251 -10.45 10.49 8.40
C ILE A 251 -11.01 11.47 9.43
N GLN A 252 -10.57 12.74 9.38
CA GLN A 252 -10.93 13.75 10.36
C GLN A 252 -11.86 14.79 9.73
N GLY A 253 -13.02 14.93 10.32
CA GLY A 253 -14.01 15.95 10.02
C GLY A 253 -14.10 17.04 11.11
N PRO A 254 -15.15 17.88 11.05
CA PRO A 254 -15.36 18.97 12.01
C PRO A 254 -15.45 18.54 13.47
N GLU A 255 -15.82 17.30 13.72
CA GLU A 255 -15.89 16.72 15.08
C GLU A 255 -14.52 16.65 15.78
N VAL A 256 -13.40 16.63 15.00
CA VAL A 256 -12.03 16.58 15.52
C VAL A 256 -11.43 17.99 15.64
N HIS A 257 -11.56 18.80 14.58
CA HIS A 257 -10.85 20.09 14.46
C HIS A 257 -11.76 21.32 14.47
N GLY A 258 -13.08 21.15 14.57
CA GLY A 258 -14.03 22.25 14.69
C GLY A 258 -14.31 23.07 13.42
N ILE A 259 -13.68 22.76 12.28
CA ILE A 259 -13.80 23.55 11.04
C ILE A 259 -14.82 22.89 10.11
N ALA A 260 -15.97 23.54 9.93
CA ALA A 260 -17.00 23.07 9.00
C ALA A 260 -16.45 23.05 7.55
N GLY A 261 -16.78 21.99 6.80
CA GLY A 261 -16.41 21.88 5.40
C GLY A 261 -14.95 21.41 5.15
N LEU A 262 -14.12 21.21 6.17
CA LEU A 262 -12.81 20.58 6.05
C LEU A 262 -12.88 19.09 6.36
N VAL A 263 -12.26 18.28 5.52
CA VAL A 263 -11.97 16.86 5.78
C VAL A 263 -10.50 16.60 5.51
N ASN A 264 -9.80 16.01 6.46
CA ASN A 264 -8.42 15.59 6.30
C ASN A 264 -8.35 14.05 6.25
N LEU A 265 -7.56 13.54 5.31
CA LEU A 265 -7.29 12.11 5.13
C LEU A 265 -5.81 11.84 5.45
N TYR A 266 -5.55 11.18 6.59
CA TYR A 266 -4.19 10.88 7.03
C TYR A 266 -3.93 9.38 7.07
N GLY A 267 -2.69 8.98 6.81
CA GLY A 267 -2.27 7.58 6.85
C GLY A 267 -2.86 6.73 5.73
N ILE A 268 -3.39 7.33 4.68
CA ILE A 268 -3.91 6.60 3.51
C ILE A 268 -2.72 6.07 2.72
N GLU A 269 -2.60 4.74 2.63
CA GLU A 269 -1.48 4.02 2.03
C GLU A 269 -1.92 3.00 0.96
#